data_83df0a84c23ce9046fd22dd0455fb0e7
#
_entry.id   83df0a84c23ce9046fd22dd0455fb0e7
#
_cell.length_a   1.000
_cell.length_b   1.000
_cell.length_c   1.000
_cell.angle_alpha   90.00
_cell.angle_beta   90.00
_cell.angle_gamma   90.00
#
_symmetry.space_group_name_H-M   'P 1'
#
loop_
_entity.id
_entity.type
_entity.pdbx_description
1 polymer ?
#
loop_
_entity_poly.entity_id
_entity_poly.type
_entity_poly.pdbx_seq_one_letter_code
_entity_poly.pdbx_strand_id
1 'polypeptide(L)'
;ETGSMEEARQQCLESVKRQIIQAVAQNVEFSDSHTVKQTSGNGDRITEFVDQYMAEGSTRAASLPFIKGISLSKVDGSYWEKRRDKKSGKITYAYAIRYPFPESEHKALVRQFEEQDRAMEDLIKKMEEHISDISSVEEIDQCITKMRPAVEYFFDKTRREWAEGVVQNYRKLPTFITAEGKSDGKDAYIVSLFIKGKKITTAAMPKLTSNCASQLKAVPCGEDILITYNSEDCLEDEENFVELTFKMPGKSLKHKFYFQVK
;
A
#
# COMPACT_ATOMS: atom_id res chain seq x y z
N GLU A 1 -34.81 -18.08 -5.92
CA GLU A 1 -35.62 -18.12 -7.17
C GLU A 1 -35.46 -16.80 -7.90
N THR A 2 -35.14 -16.84 -9.18
CA THR A 2 -34.82 -15.67 -10.01
C THR A 2 -35.67 -15.61 -11.27
N GLY A 3 -35.60 -14.48 -12.00
CA GLY A 3 -36.30 -14.28 -13.26
C GLY A 3 -35.69 -15.00 -14.46
N SER A 4 -34.43 -15.43 -14.35
CA SER A 4 -33.71 -16.16 -15.39
C SER A 4 -32.93 -17.35 -14.84
N MET A 5 -32.64 -18.33 -15.70
CA MET A 5 -31.82 -19.50 -15.36
C MET A 5 -30.39 -19.09 -15.05
N GLU A 6 -29.82 -18.14 -15.76
CA GLU A 6 -28.46 -17.68 -15.57
C GLU A 6 -28.28 -16.99 -14.21
N GLU A 7 -29.25 -16.14 -13.82
CA GLU A 7 -29.25 -15.54 -12.46
C GLU A 7 -29.36 -16.59 -11.37
N ALA A 8 -30.23 -17.62 -11.52
CA ALA A 8 -30.37 -18.71 -10.57
C ALA A 8 -29.05 -19.48 -10.39
N ARG A 9 -28.36 -19.74 -11.49
CA ARG A 9 -27.06 -20.40 -11.53
C ARG A 9 -25.97 -19.58 -10.85
N GLN A 10 -25.93 -18.29 -11.14
CA GLN A 10 -24.98 -17.34 -10.53
C GLN A 10 -25.18 -17.24 -9.02
N GLN A 11 -26.43 -17.04 -8.56
CA GLN A 11 -26.76 -17.00 -7.12
C GLN A 11 -26.39 -18.30 -6.40
N CYS A 12 -26.57 -19.45 -7.05
CA CYS A 12 -26.17 -20.73 -6.48
C CYS A 12 -24.66 -20.82 -6.28
N LEU A 13 -23.86 -20.37 -7.26
CA LEU A 13 -22.40 -20.33 -7.15
C LEU A 13 -21.94 -19.36 -6.06
N GLU A 14 -22.57 -18.18 -5.97
CA GLU A 14 -22.28 -17.23 -4.89
C GLU A 14 -22.58 -17.80 -3.50
N SER A 15 -23.66 -18.57 -3.37
CA SER A 15 -23.99 -19.29 -2.12
C SER A 15 -22.91 -20.31 -1.75
N VAL A 16 -22.38 -21.06 -2.72
CA VAL A 16 -21.28 -22.01 -2.48
C VAL A 16 -20.01 -21.27 -2.04
N LYS A 17 -19.65 -20.18 -2.71
CA LYS A 17 -18.50 -19.35 -2.30
C LYS A 17 -18.66 -18.87 -0.86
N ARG A 18 -19.83 -18.32 -0.51
CA ARG A 18 -20.14 -17.87 0.86
C ARG A 18 -19.95 -18.99 1.89
N GLN A 19 -20.47 -20.19 1.62
CA GLN A 19 -20.34 -21.33 2.53
C GLN A 19 -18.88 -21.78 2.70
N ILE A 20 -18.10 -21.81 1.63
CA ILE A 20 -16.67 -22.16 1.70
C ILE A 20 -15.89 -21.10 2.49
N ILE A 21 -16.12 -19.81 2.23
CA ILE A 21 -15.49 -18.71 2.98
C ILE A 21 -15.83 -18.81 4.46
N GLN A 22 -17.09 -19.05 4.78
CA GLN A 22 -17.54 -19.20 6.16
C GLN A 22 -16.89 -20.40 6.85
N ALA A 23 -16.77 -21.54 6.16
CA ALA A 23 -16.12 -22.73 6.69
C ALA A 23 -14.61 -22.49 6.93
N VAL A 24 -13.92 -21.77 6.03
CA VAL A 24 -12.53 -21.40 6.22
C VAL A 24 -12.39 -20.44 7.40
N ALA A 25 -13.19 -19.37 7.46
CA ALA A 25 -13.15 -18.36 8.51
C ALA A 25 -13.40 -18.93 9.92
N GLN A 26 -14.24 -19.97 10.04
CA GLN A 26 -14.50 -20.65 11.31
C GLN A 26 -13.28 -21.41 11.86
N ASN A 27 -12.34 -21.79 11.01
CA ASN A 27 -11.18 -22.60 11.38
C ASN A 27 -9.86 -21.82 11.34
N VAL A 28 -9.90 -20.55 10.96
CA VAL A 28 -8.71 -19.67 10.98
C VAL A 28 -8.52 -19.13 12.39
N GLU A 29 -7.36 -19.36 12.96
CA GLU A 29 -6.92 -18.65 14.17
C GLU A 29 -6.43 -17.26 13.75
N PHE A 30 -7.26 -16.24 13.92
CA PHE A 30 -6.83 -14.85 13.72
C PHE A 30 -5.76 -14.52 14.75
N SER A 31 -4.56 -14.17 14.29
CA SER A 31 -3.45 -13.77 15.16
C SER A 31 -3.85 -12.54 16.00
N ASP A 32 -3.95 -12.73 17.32
CA ASP A 32 -4.44 -11.73 18.26
C ASP A 32 -3.42 -10.62 18.62
N SER A 33 -2.36 -10.46 17.84
CA SER A 33 -1.23 -9.60 18.24
C SER A 33 -1.55 -8.11 18.37
N HIS A 34 -2.69 -7.63 17.87
CA HIS A 34 -3.13 -6.22 17.99
C HIS A 34 -4.62 -6.03 18.30
N THR A 35 -5.32 -7.08 18.68
CA THR A 35 -6.75 -6.95 19.01
C THR A 35 -6.90 -6.51 20.46
N VAL A 36 -7.17 -5.23 20.66
CA VAL A 36 -7.78 -4.74 21.91
C VAL A 36 -9.01 -5.60 22.17
N LYS A 37 -9.06 -6.20 23.35
CA LYS A 37 -10.19 -6.99 23.87
C LYS A 37 -11.48 -6.20 23.72
N GLN A 38 -12.14 -6.29 22.58
CA GLN A 38 -13.52 -5.89 22.43
C GLN A 38 -14.37 -7.17 22.43
N THR A 39 -15.23 -7.24 23.39
CA THR A 39 -16.20 -8.28 23.74
C THR A 39 -17.29 -8.46 22.68
N SER A 40 -16.94 -8.81 21.46
CA SER A 40 -17.88 -9.40 20.51
C SER A 40 -17.47 -10.85 20.27
N GLY A 41 -18.44 -11.76 20.37
CA GLY A 41 -18.18 -13.20 20.26
C GLY A 41 -17.56 -13.56 18.89
N ASN A 42 -16.83 -14.67 18.83
CA ASN A 42 -16.21 -15.17 17.58
C ASN A 42 -17.18 -15.25 16.40
N GLY A 43 -18.49 -15.47 16.66
CA GLY A 43 -19.52 -15.55 15.62
C GLY A 43 -19.76 -14.25 14.87
N ASP A 44 -19.73 -13.11 15.56
CA ASP A 44 -19.96 -11.80 14.94
C ASP A 44 -18.79 -11.40 14.04
N ARG A 45 -17.56 -11.70 14.44
CA ARG A 45 -16.36 -11.47 13.64
C ARG A 45 -16.34 -12.29 12.35
N ILE A 46 -16.75 -13.57 12.43
CA ILE A 46 -16.83 -14.45 11.25
C ILE A 46 -17.90 -13.94 10.28
N THR A 47 -19.04 -13.49 10.80
CA THR A 47 -20.12 -12.94 9.97
C THR A 47 -19.68 -11.65 9.29
N GLU A 48 -19.06 -10.74 10.04
CA GLU A 48 -18.51 -9.49 9.50
C GLU A 48 -17.45 -9.76 8.43
N PHE A 49 -16.55 -10.71 8.68
CA PHE A 49 -15.57 -11.19 7.71
C PHE A 49 -16.23 -11.67 6.42
N VAL A 50 -17.20 -12.58 6.53
CA VAL A 50 -17.91 -13.16 5.38
C VAL A 50 -18.68 -12.08 4.61
N ASP A 51 -19.37 -11.20 5.30
CA ASP A 51 -20.19 -10.15 4.68
C ASP A 51 -19.35 -9.08 4.00
N GLN A 52 -18.26 -8.62 4.62
CA GLN A 52 -17.32 -7.70 3.99
C GLN A 52 -16.62 -8.36 2.79
N TYR A 53 -16.24 -9.62 2.93
CA TYR A 53 -15.62 -10.39 1.88
C TYR A 53 -16.55 -10.58 0.67
N MET A 54 -17.84 -10.80 0.90
CA MET A 54 -18.84 -10.94 -0.15
C MET A 54 -19.28 -9.59 -0.74
N ALA A 55 -19.33 -8.52 0.06
CA ALA A 55 -19.74 -7.19 -0.37
C ALA A 55 -18.68 -6.50 -1.25
N GLU A 56 -17.39 -6.68 -0.94
CA GLU A 56 -16.27 -6.17 -1.74
C GLU A 56 -15.92 -7.11 -2.91
N GLY A 57 -16.72 -8.13 -3.11
CA GLY A 57 -16.57 -9.38 -3.84
C GLY A 57 -16.22 -9.35 -5.30
N SER A 58 -15.90 -8.21 -5.90
CA SER A 58 -15.44 -8.21 -7.29
C SER A 58 -13.95 -7.92 -7.46
N THR A 59 -13.32 -7.16 -6.56
CA THR A 59 -11.92 -6.75 -6.72
C THR A 59 -10.96 -7.33 -5.68
N ARG A 60 -11.33 -7.38 -4.40
CA ARG A 60 -10.45 -7.90 -3.34
C ARG A 60 -10.58 -9.41 -3.14
N ALA A 61 -11.80 -9.93 -3.13
CA ALA A 61 -12.05 -11.37 -3.04
C ALA A 61 -11.43 -12.14 -4.20
N ALA A 62 -11.40 -11.55 -5.40
CA ALA A 62 -10.72 -12.13 -6.55
C ALA A 62 -9.19 -12.19 -6.41
N SER A 63 -8.59 -11.49 -5.46
CA SER A 63 -7.16 -11.54 -5.20
C SER A 63 -6.74 -12.72 -4.34
N LEU A 64 -7.65 -13.31 -3.56
CA LEU A 64 -7.36 -14.50 -2.77
C LEU A 64 -7.31 -15.75 -3.66
N PRO A 65 -6.17 -16.44 -3.74
CA PRO A 65 -5.95 -17.54 -4.70
C PRO A 65 -6.99 -18.65 -4.61
N PHE A 66 -7.53 -18.92 -3.40
CA PHE A 66 -8.45 -20.02 -3.17
C PHE A 66 -9.86 -19.79 -3.75
N ILE A 67 -10.31 -18.52 -3.86
CA ILE A 67 -11.64 -18.23 -4.44
C ILE A 67 -11.63 -18.39 -5.95
N LYS A 68 -10.51 -18.13 -6.60
CA LYS A 68 -10.35 -18.37 -8.03
C LYS A 68 -10.57 -19.84 -8.42
N GLY A 69 -10.35 -20.77 -7.48
CA GLY A 69 -10.60 -22.19 -7.68
C GLY A 69 -12.07 -22.62 -7.57
N ILE A 70 -12.97 -21.75 -7.05
CA ILE A 70 -14.39 -22.06 -6.91
C ILE A 70 -15.09 -21.71 -8.23
N SER A 71 -15.41 -22.74 -9.02
CA SER A 71 -16.02 -22.57 -10.33
C SER A 71 -17.04 -23.66 -10.62
N LEU A 72 -17.93 -23.39 -11.56
CA LEU A 72 -18.92 -24.38 -12.01
C LEU A 72 -18.29 -25.63 -12.65
N SER A 73 -17.02 -25.60 -13.03
CA SER A 73 -16.32 -26.77 -13.57
C SER A 73 -16.08 -27.89 -12.53
N LYS A 74 -16.13 -27.54 -11.23
CA LYS A 74 -16.02 -28.53 -10.13
C LYS A 74 -17.36 -29.12 -9.68
N VAL A 75 -18.48 -28.69 -10.26
CA VAL A 75 -19.80 -29.21 -9.92
C VAL A 75 -19.94 -30.63 -10.43
N ASP A 76 -20.27 -31.57 -9.54
CA ASP A 76 -20.45 -32.99 -9.87
C ASP A 76 -21.92 -33.38 -10.06
N GLY A 77 -22.86 -32.47 -9.79
CA GLY A 77 -24.28 -32.65 -10.02
C GLY A 77 -25.03 -31.31 -9.97
N SER A 78 -26.01 -31.16 -10.84
CA SER A 78 -26.88 -30.00 -10.86
C SER A 78 -28.33 -30.39 -11.07
N TYR A 79 -29.24 -29.63 -10.45
CA TYR A 79 -30.68 -29.76 -10.59
C TYR A 79 -31.26 -28.35 -10.81
N TRP A 80 -32.28 -28.24 -11.65
CA TRP A 80 -32.95 -26.96 -11.87
C TRP A 80 -34.44 -27.18 -12.12
N GLU A 81 -35.23 -26.17 -11.75
CA GLU A 81 -36.67 -26.13 -11.97
C GLU A 81 -37.07 -24.81 -12.61
N LYS A 82 -38.09 -24.91 -13.48
CA LYS A 82 -38.80 -23.75 -14.01
C LYS A 82 -40.21 -23.81 -13.45
N ARG A 83 -40.62 -22.82 -12.69
CA ARG A 83 -41.93 -22.70 -12.10
C ARG A 83 -42.70 -21.56 -12.74
N ARG A 84 -43.97 -21.76 -12.99
CA ARG A 84 -44.90 -20.73 -13.44
C ARG A 84 -45.96 -20.53 -12.41
N ASP A 85 -46.08 -19.34 -11.85
CA ASP A 85 -47.17 -18.98 -10.96
C ASP A 85 -48.48 -18.93 -11.75
N LYS A 86 -49.50 -19.67 -11.28
CA LYS A 86 -50.78 -19.80 -11.98
C LYS A 86 -51.64 -18.53 -11.96
N LYS A 87 -51.42 -17.64 -10.95
CA LYS A 87 -52.19 -16.40 -10.80
C LYS A 87 -51.59 -15.23 -11.53
N SER A 88 -50.28 -15.04 -11.35
CA SER A 88 -49.56 -13.92 -11.95
C SER A 88 -48.94 -14.21 -13.32
N GLY A 89 -48.86 -15.49 -13.72
CA GLY A 89 -48.18 -15.93 -14.92
C GLY A 89 -46.63 -15.78 -14.86
N LYS A 90 -46.09 -15.31 -13.72
CA LYS A 90 -44.67 -15.09 -13.51
C LYS A 90 -43.89 -16.40 -13.58
N ILE A 91 -42.81 -16.39 -14.33
CA ILE A 91 -41.87 -17.52 -14.41
C ILE A 91 -40.71 -17.25 -13.45
N THR A 92 -40.37 -18.27 -12.64
CA THR A 92 -39.21 -18.27 -11.77
C THR A 92 -38.36 -19.51 -12.04
N TYR A 93 -37.09 -19.40 -11.77
CA TYR A 93 -36.11 -20.48 -11.90
C TYR A 93 -35.48 -20.76 -10.54
N ALA A 94 -35.35 -22.03 -10.19
CA ALA A 94 -34.58 -22.52 -9.05
C ALA A 94 -33.42 -23.37 -9.58
N TYR A 95 -32.23 -23.20 -9.00
CA TYR A 95 -31.05 -23.94 -9.38
C TYR A 95 -30.35 -24.47 -8.12
N ALA A 96 -29.95 -25.72 -8.13
CA ALA A 96 -29.18 -26.34 -7.06
C ALA A 96 -27.99 -27.10 -7.63
N ILE A 97 -26.89 -27.12 -6.92
CA ILE A 97 -25.68 -27.84 -7.31
C ILE A 97 -25.16 -28.68 -6.15
N ARG A 98 -24.51 -29.77 -6.49
CA ARG A 98 -23.65 -30.53 -5.59
C ARG A 98 -22.21 -30.13 -5.91
N TYR A 99 -21.56 -29.48 -4.94
CA TYR A 99 -20.20 -29.00 -5.05
C TYR A 99 -19.32 -29.82 -4.10
N PRO A 100 -18.40 -30.66 -4.60
CA PRO A 100 -17.50 -31.43 -3.76
C PRO A 100 -16.50 -30.49 -3.08
N PHE A 101 -16.40 -30.55 -1.77
CA PHE A 101 -15.45 -29.81 -0.97
C PHE A 101 -14.87 -30.74 0.10
N PRO A 102 -13.84 -31.53 -0.26
CA PRO A 102 -13.23 -32.49 0.64
C PRO A 102 -12.45 -31.80 1.77
N GLU A 103 -12.34 -32.46 2.92
CA GLU A 103 -11.64 -31.96 4.11
C GLU A 103 -10.17 -31.57 3.82
N SER A 104 -9.52 -32.30 2.92
CA SER A 104 -8.17 -31.98 2.48
C SER A 104 -8.05 -30.63 1.77
N GLU A 105 -9.03 -30.29 0.93
CA GLU A 105 -9.12 -28.99 0.27
C GLU A 105 -9.40 -27.89 1.30
N HIS A 106 -10.32 -28.13 2.23
CA HIS A 106 -10.61 -27.23 3.34
C HIS A 106 -9.36 -26.90 4.17
N LYS A 107 -8.63 -27.92 4.64
CA LYS A 107 -7.38 -27.74 5.40
C LYS A 107 -6.30 -27.00 4.62
N ALA A 108 -6.19 -27.27 3.32
CA ALA A 108 -5.26 -26.56 2.46
C ALA A 108 -5.60 -25.06 2.33
N LEU A 109 -6.88 -24.72 2.22
CA LEU A 109 -7.35 -23.33 2.16
C LEU A 109 -7.14 -22.57 3.46
N VAL A 110 -7.45 -23.20 4.61
CA VAL A 110 -7.19 -22.62 5.94
C VAL A 110 -5.70 -22.29 6.07
N ARG A 111 -4.81 -23.23 5.79
CA ARG A 111 -3.36 -23.01 5.85
C ARG A 111 -2.91 -21.89 4.93
N GLN A 112 -3.39 -21.88 3.69
CA GLN A 112 -3.03 -20.84 2.71
C GLN A 112 -3.46 -19.46 3.17
N PHE A 113 -4.64 -19.37 3.78
CA PHE A 113 -5.13 -18.11 4.35
C PHE A 113 -4.25 -17.64 5.50
N GLU A 114 -3.94 -18.51 6.46
CA GLU A 114 -3.10 -18.19 7.62
C GLU A 114 -1.68 -17.78 7.22
N GLU A 115 -1.09 -18.46 6.24
CA GLU A 115 0.24 -18.12 5.69
C GLU A 115 0.22 -16.74 5.04
N GLN A 116 -0.82 -16.42 4.28
CA GLN A 116 -0.95 -15.12 3.62
C GLN A 116 -1.24 -14.01 4.62
N ASP A 117 -2.11 -14.24 5.60
CA ASP A 117 -2.45 -13.29 6.66
C ASP A 117 -1.20 -12.91 7.46
N ARG A 118 -0.44 -13.92 7.88
CA ARG A 118 0.85 -13.74 8.57
C ARG A 118 1.87 -12.98 7.71
N ALA A 119 1.96 -13.32 6.42
CA ALA A 119 2.88 -12.64 5.52
C ALA A 119 2.55 -11.14 5.37
N MET A 120 1.27 -10.76 5.38
CA MET A 120 0.85 -9.36 5.31
C MET A 120 1.13 -8.62 6.63
N GLU A 121 0.90 -9.25 7.79
CA GLU A 121 1.27 -8.68 9.09
C GLU A 121 2.79 -8.48 9.20
N ASP A 122 3.57 -9.48 8.81
CA ASP A 122 5.04 -9.40 8.82
C ASP A 122 5.56 -8.30 7.88
N LEU A 123 4.87 -8.09 6.74
CA LEU A 123 5.18 -6.98 5.84
C LEU A 123 5.00 -5.64 6.57
N ILE A 124 3.87 -5.44 7.27
CA ILE A 124 3.62 -4.18 8.00
C ILE A 124 4.70 -3.96 9.07
N LYS A 125 5.00 -4.98 9.89
CA LYS A 125 6.03 -4.91 10.96
C LYS A 125 7.39 -4.53 10.38
N LYS A 126 7.84 -5.23 9.33
CA LYS A 126 9.10 -4.93 8.65
C LYS A 126 9.16 -3.51 8.11
N MET A 127 8.06 -3.06 7.52
CA MET A 127 8.02 -1.71 6.96
C MET A 127 7.96 -0.64 8.06
N GLU A 128 7.33 -0.92 9.21
CA GLU A 128 7.32 -0.02 10.36
C GLU A 128 8.72 0.13 10.97
N GLU A 129 9.44 -0.97 11.15
CA GLU A 129 10.83 -0.98 11.62
C GLU A 129 11.77 -0.25 10.65
N HIS A 130 11.56 -0.46 9.36
CA HIS A 130 12.39 0.12 8.29
C HIS A 130 12.29 1.65 8.17
N ILE A 131 11.28 2.30 8.77
CA ILE A 131 11.13 3.77 8.75
C ILE A 131 12.41 4.49 9.23
N SER A 132 13.09 3.94 10.25
CA SER A 132 14.33 4.49 10.78
C SER A 132 15.55 4.27 9.86
N ASP A 133 15.45 3.32 8.94
CA ASP A 133 16.57 2.87 8.12
C ASP A 133 16.59 3.46 6.71
N ILE A 134 15.61 4.29 6.38
CA ILE A 134 15.54 5.00 5.10
C ILE A 134 16.88 5.66 4.78
N SER A 135 17.36 5.41 3.57
CA SER A 135 18.67 5.85 3.06
C SER A 135 18.56 6.83 1.88
N SER A 136 17.40 6.91 1.22
CA SER A 136 17.18 7.82 0.10
C SER A 136 15.75 8.36 0.05
N VAL A 137 15.59 9.49 -0.66
CA VAL A 137 14.27 10.10 -0.87
C VAL A 137 13.37 9.18 -1.70
N GLU A 138 13.93 8.54 -2.72
CA GLU A 138 13.22 7.66 -3.65
C GLU A 138 12.74 6.37 -2.96
N GLU A 139 13.46 5.91 -1.95
CA GLU A 139 13.09 4.74 -1.15
C GLU A 139 11.76 4.93 -0.42
N ILE A 140 11.43 6.17 -0.04
CA ILE A 140 10.16 6.50 0.62
C ILE A 140 8.96 6.08 -0.26
N ASP A 141 8.97 6.45 -1.54
CA ASP A 141 7.89 6.11 -2.47
C ASP A 141 7.85 4.62 -2.79
N GLN A 142 9.03 3.97 -2.84
CA GLN A 142 9.11 2.51 -3.00
C GLN A 142 8.48 1.79 -1.80
N CYS A 143 8.74 2.26 -0.58
CA CYS A 143 8.16 1.71 0.65
C CYS A 143 6.64 1.88 0.68
N ILE A 144 6.12 3.06 0.32
CA ILE A 144 4.68 3.30 0.18
C ILE A 144 4.06 2.32 -0.83
N THR A 145 4.72 2.10 -1.95
CA THR A 145 4.26 1.17 -2.99
C THR A 145 4.26 -0.27 -2.50
N LYS A 146 5.30 -0.69 -1.77
CA LYS A 146 5.40 -2.03 -1.16
C LYS A 146 4.30 -2.31 -0.14
N MET A 147 3.80 -1.26 0.56
CA MET A 147 2.73 -1.40 1.54
C MET A 147 1.33 -1.57 0.94
N ARG A 148 1.14 -1.23 -0.35
CA ARG A 148 -0.17 -1.31 -0.99
C ARG A 148 -0.86 -2.66 -0.84
N PRO A 149 -0.19 -3.83 -1.05
CA PRO A 149 -0.83 -5.12 -0.88
C PRO A 149 -1.40 -5.34 0.53
N ALA A 150 -0.70 -4.90 1.58
CA ALA A 150 -1.17 -5.06 2.96
C ALA A 150 -2.38 -4.15 3.25
N VAL A 151 -2.39 -2.91 2.78
CA VAL A 151 -3.54 -1.98 2.90
C VAL A 151 -4.77 -2.54 2.19
N GLU A 152 -4.59 -3.17 1.03
CA GLU A 152 -5.68 -3.76 0.24
C GLU A 152 -6.14 -5.11 0.78
N TYR A 153 -5.27 -5.84 1.50
CA TYR A 153 -5.57 -7.18 2.00
C TYR A 153 -6.49 -7.17 3.22
N PHE A 154 -6.20 -6.33 4.23
CA PHE A 154 -6.95 -6.31 5.46
C PHE A 154 -8.29 -5.59 5.31
N PHE A 155 -9.37 -6.28 5.65
CA PHE A 155 -10.72 -5.70 5.70
C PHE A 155 -11.16 -5.40 7.12
N ASP A 156 -10.58 -6.02 8.17
CA ASP A 156 -10.82 -5.55 9.52
C ASP A 156 -10.20 -4.16 9.73
N LYS A 157 -10.95 -3.33 10.42
CA LYS A 157 -10.61 -1.93 10.63
C LYS A 157 -9.27 -1.74 11.31
N THR A 158 -8.96 -2.55 12.31
CA THR A 158 -7.76 -2.41 13.16
C THR A 158 -6.48 -2.61 12.36
N ARG A 159 -6.38 -3.70 11.60
CA ARG A 159 -5.16 -3.99 10.82
C ARG A 159 -5.05 -3.10 9.59
N ARG A 160 -6.17 -2.71 8.99
CA ARG A 160 -6.17 -1.73 7.91
C ARG A 160 -5.67 -0.37 8.39
N GLU A 161 -6.18 0.14 9.52
CA GLU A 161 -5.72 1.40 10.11
C GLU A 161 -4.24 1.34 10.50
N TRP A 162 -3.76 0.19 10.96
CA TRP A 162 -2.34 -0.02 11.22
C TRP A 162 -1.50 0.09 9.93
N ALA A 163 -1.87 -0.65 8.88
CA ALA A 163 -1.19 -0.57 7.58
C ALA A 163 -1.20 0.85 6.99
N GLU A 164 -2.37 1.51 7.03
CA GLU A 164 -2.52 2.90 6.59
C GLU A 164 -1.69 3.86 7.45
N GLY A 165 -1.61 3.64 8.76
CA GLY A 165 -0.79 4.40 9.69
C GLY A 165 0.69 4.35 9.34
N VAL A 166 1.22 3.17 8.99
CA VAL A 166 2.60 3.00 8.52
C VAL A 166 2.82 3.77 7.20
N VAL A 167 1.88 3.67 6.25
CA VAL A 167 1.94 4.45 4.99
C VAL A 167 1.95 5.96 5.27
N GLN A 168 1.13 6.45 6.20
CA GLN A 168 1.12 7.87 6.57
C GLN A 168 2.43 8.30 7.23
N ASN A 169 3.07 7.42 8.02
CA ASN A 169 4.39 7.70 8.59
C ASN A 169 5.43 7.89 7.47
N TYR A 170 5.47 7.04 6.46
CA TYR A 170 6.32 7.23 5.29
C TYR A 170 6.02 8.56 4.56
N ARG A 171 4.75 8.89 4.32
CA ARG A 171 4.35 10.15 3.68
C ARG A 171 4.76 11.41 4.44
N LYS A 172 4.94 11.30 5.75
CA LYS A 172 5.43 12.40 6.59
C LYS A 172 6.95 12.56 6.54
N LEU A 173 7.71 11.53 6.17
CA LEU A 173 9.18 11.58 6.20
C LEU A 173 9.77 12.75 5.41
N PRO A 174 9.31 13.10 4.20
CA PRO A 174 9.85 14.25 3.48
C PRO A 174 9.79 15.56 4.27
N THR A 175 8.84 15.71 5.21
CA THR A 175 8.75 16.94 6.02
C THR A 175 9.91 17.11 6.99
N PHE A 176 10.60 16.03 7.35
CA PHE A 176 11.76 16.03 8.26
C PHE A 176 13.10 16.12 7.52
N ILE A 177 13.09 16.18 6.19
CA ILE A 177 14.32 16.30 5.41
C ILE A 177 14.85 17.73 5.54
N THR A 178 16.14 17.83 5.89
CA THR A 178 16.91 19.06 5.97
C THR A 178 18.11 18.99 5.01
N ALA A 179 18.60 20.14 4.58
CA ALA A 179 19.82 20.25 3.81
C ALA A 179 20.85 21.02 4.62
N GLU A 180 22.05 20.49 4.67
CA GLU A 180 23.21 21.14 5.27
C GLU A 180 24.33 21.20 4.22
N GLY A 181 25.22 22.17 4.33
CA GLY A 181 26.29 22.23 3.36
C GLY A 181 27.51 23.00 3.87
N LYS A 182 28.57 22.90 3.10
CA LYS A 182 29.85 23.57 3.36
C LYS A 182 30.50 24.02 2.06
N SER A 183 31.29 25.11 2.16
CA SER A 183 32.13 25.54 1.04
C SER A 183 33.19 24.48 0.74
N ASP A 184 33.45 24.25 -0.55
CA ASP A 184 34.46 23.33 -1.08
C ASP A 184 35.42 24.07 -2.02
N GLY A 185 36.07 25.13 -1.51
CA GLY A 185 36.97 25.98 -2.26
C GLY A 185 36.26 27.16 -2.94
N LYS A 186 36.91 27.71 -3.99
CA LYS A 186 36.36 28.82 -4.75
C LYS A 186 35.25 28.33 -5.67
N ASP A 187 34.11 29.01 -5.62
CA ASP A 187 32.96 28.74 -6.51
C ASP A 187 32.39 27.30 -6.44
N ALA A 188 32.57 26.65 -5.28
CA ALA A 188 32.09 25.30 -5.03
C ALA A 188 31.47 25.15 -3.62
N TYR A 189 30.39 24.38 -3.53
CA TYR A 189 29.66 24.13 -2.29
C TYR A 189 29.13 22.70 -2.30
N ILE A 190 29.36 21.96 -1.22
CA ILE A 190 28.85 20.59 -1.05
C ILE A 190 27.61 20.63 -0.18
N VAL A 191 26.54 19.99 -0.63
CA VAL A 191 25.27 19.86 0.09
C VAL A 191 24.97 18.41 0.41
N SER A 192 24.64 18.15 1.66
CA SER A 192 24.17 16.86 2.18
C SER A 192 22.71 16.97 2.61
N LEU A 193 21.95 15.90 2.42
CA LEU A 193 20.57 15.79 2.91
C LEU A 193 20.53 14.91 4.15
N PHE A 194 19.68 15.28 5.10
CA PHE A 194 19.49 14.54 6.34
C PHE A 194 18.01 14.35 6.63
N ILE A 195 17.66 13.22 7.24
CA ILE A 195 16.35 12.95 7.84
C ILE A 195 16.54 12.61 9.30
N LYS A 196 16.02 13.45 10.21
CA LYS A 196 16.19 13.30 11.65
C LYS A 196 17.67 13.07 12.08
N GLY A 197 18.60 13.75 11.42
CA GLY A 197 20.04 13.66 11.70
C GLY A 197 20.78 12.51 10.98
N LYS A 198 20.09 11.59 10.31
CA LYS A 198 20.68 10.54 9.49
C LYS A 198 20.88 11.07 8.07
N LYS A 199 22.07 10.89 7.51
CA LYS A 199 22.37 11.26 6.11
C LYS A 199 21.60 10.39 5.14
N ILE A 200 21.03 11.01 4.12
CA ILE A 200 20.28 10.35 3.03
C ILE A 200 20.72 10.86 1.69
N THR A 201 20.45 10.09 0.65
CA THR A 201 20.75 10.43 -0.75
C THR A 201 19.49 10.79 -1.52
N THR A 202 19.67 11.41 -2.70
CA THR A 202 18.62 11.58 -3.71
C THR A 202 19.22 11.57 -5.10
N ALA A 203 18.53 10.98 -6.05
CA ALA A 203 18.86 11.06 -7.47
C ALA A 203 18.37 12.38 -8.10
N ALA A 204 17.45 13.09 -7.43
CA ALA A 204 16.89 14.33 -7.93
C ALA A 204 17.82 15.51 -7.68
N MET A 205 18.28 16.17 -8.74
CA MET A 205 19.10 17.38 -8.63
C MET A 205 18.23 18.60 -8.31
N PRO A 206 18.70 19.51 -7.42
CA PRO A 206 17.98 20.73 -7.09
C PRO A 206 17.98 21.71 -8.28
N LYS A 207 16.90 22.51 -8.35
CA LYS A 207 16.91 23.73 -9.16
C LYS A 207 17.75 24.78 -8.42
N LEU A 208 18.66 25.43 -9.15
CA LEU A 208 19.55 26.46 -8.63
C LEU A 208 19.12 27.83 -9.11
N THR A 209 19.23 28.82 -8.24
CA THR A 209 19.06 30.25 -8.54
C THR A 209 20.05 31.06 -7.72
N SER A 210 20.49 32.19 -8.23
CA SER A 210 21.38 33.15 -7.56
C SER A 210 20.94 34.56 -7.86
N ASN A 211 21.38 35.51 -7.04
CA ASN A 211 21.21 36.93 -7.32
C ASN A 211 22.29 37.46 -8.32
N CYS A 212 23.46 36.84 -8.36
CA CYS A 212 24.55 37.34 -9.22
C CYS A 212 25.33 36.18 -9.91
N ALA A 213 25.54 35.06 -9.23
CA ALA A 213 26.38 34.00 -9.79
C ALA A 213 25.77 33.37 -11.05
N SER A 214 26.62 33.08 -12.02
CA SER A 214 26.30 32.46 -13.31
C SER A 214 26.77 31.00 -13.38
N GLN A 215 26.50 30.30 -14.47
CA GLN A 215 26.95 28.92 -14.75
C GLN A 215 26.67 27.93 -13.64
N LEU A 216 25.50 28.07 -12.93
CA LEU A 216 25.11 27.24 -11.84
C LEU A 216 24.91 25.76 -12.27
N LYS A 217 25.60 24.82 -11.62
CA LYS A 217 25.48 23.38 -11.88
C LYS A 217 25.37 22.61 -10.57
N ALA A 218 24.56 21.56 -10.57
CA ALA A 218 24.48 20.58 -9.49
C ALA A 218 24.85 19.21 -10.07
N VAL A 219 25.78 18.51 -9.45
CA VAL A 219 26.21 17.17 -9.86
C VAL A 219 26.32 16.25 -8.65
N PRO A 220 26.05 14.94 -8.80
CA PRO A 220 26.28 13.99 -7.73
C PRO A 220 27.74 13.92 -7.35
N CYS A 221 28.05 13.87 -6.06
CA CYS A 221 29.40 13.73 -5.52
C CYS A 221 29.39 12.71 -4.36
N GLY A 222 29.43 11.41 -4.69
CA GLY A 222 29.23 10.33 -3.72
C GLY A 222 27.81 10.35 -3.17
N GLU A 223 27.68 10.51 -1.85
CA GLU A 223 26.37 10.66 -1.17
C GLU A 223 25.89 12.11 -1.07
N ASP A 224 26.68 13.06 -1.58
CA ASP A 224 26.45 14.49 -1.54
C ASP A 224 26.12 15.05 -2.94
N ILE A 225 25.83 16.33 -2.98
CA ILE A 225 25.63 17.08 -4.22
C ILE A 225 26.63 18.21 -4.22
N LEU A 226 27.48 18.22 -5.25
CA LEU A 226 28.40 19.32 -5.51
C LEU A 226 27.69 20.39 -6.34
N ILE A 227 27.70 21.61 -5.83
CA ILE A 227 27.22 22.81 -6.51
C ILE A 227 28.43 23.59 -6.98
N THR A 228 28.50 23.90 -8.26
CA THR A 228 29.50 24.79 -8.84
C THR A 228 28.82 26.00 -9.46
N TYR A 229 29.47 27.14 -9.41
CA TYR A 229 28.99 28.42 -9.93
C TYR A 229 30.14 29.28 -10.37
N ASN A 230 29.88 30.37 -11.10
CA ASN A 230 30.87 31.41 -11.40
C ASN A 230 30.44 32.71 -10.69
N SER A 231 31.33 33.27 -9.86
CA SER A 231 31.13 34.49 -9.07
C SER A 231 31.80 35.75 -9.65
N GLU A 232 32.38 35.71 -10.85
CA GLU A 232 33.15 36.82 -11.44
C GLU A 232 32.34 38.10 -11.61
N ASP A 233 31.03 37.99 -11.87
CA ASP A 233 30.14 39.13 -12.06
C ASP A 233 29.48 39.62 -10.75
N CYS A 234 29.82 39.03 -9.59
CA CYS A 234 29.26 39.38 -8.30
C CYS A 234 30.02 40.51 -7.62
N LEU A 235 29.33 41.41 -6.91
CA LEU A 235 29.95 42.56 -6.21
C LEU A 235 30.36 42.15 -4.79
N GLU A 236 31.52 42.69 -4.35
CA GLU A 236 32.13 42.36 -3.03
C GLU A 236 31.27 42.82 -1.85
N ASP A 237 30.54 43.95 -2.01
CA ASP A 237 29.75 44.56 -0.93
C ASP A 237 28.30 44.07 -0.82
N GLU A 238 27.90 43.08 -1.63
CA GLU A 238 26.55 42.56 -1.65
C GLU A 238 26.45 41.20 -0.94
N GLU A 239 25.26 40.91 -0.41
CA GLU A 239 24.92 39.56 0.08
C GLU A 239 24.71 38.59 -1.08
N ASN A 240 25.82 38.00 -1.56
CA ASN A 240 25.80 37.04 -2.64
C ASN A 240 25.34 35.68 -2.17
N PHE A 241 24.42 35.08 -2.90
CA PHE A 241 23.87 33.77 -2.51
C PHE A 241 23.54 32.85 -3.70
N VAL A 242 23.50 31.56 -3.41
CA VAL A 242 22.85 30.55 -4.25
C VAL A 242 21.74 29.88 -3.45
N GLU A 243 20.55 29.79 -4.02
CA GLU A 243 19.41 29.06 -3.47
C GLU A 243 19.19 27.77 -4.24
N LEU A 244 19.13 26.65 -3.51
CA LEU A 244 18.80 25.34 -4.02
C LEU A 244 17.32 25.04 -3.69
N THR A 245 16.60 24.52 -4.67
CA THR A 245 15.22 24.06 -4.46
C THR A 245 15.11 22.60 -4.87
N PHE A 246 14.96 21.71 -3.89
CA PHE A 246 14.66 20.30 -4.10
C PHE A 246 13.16 20.10 -4.19
N LYS A 247 12.69 19.46 -5.26
CA LYS A 247 11.31 18.99 -5.34
C LYS A 247 11.22 17.61 -4.68
N MET A 248 10.46 17.51 -3.60
CA MET A 248 10.24 16.27 -2.86
C MET A 248 8.76 15.90 -2.88
N PRO A 249 8.39 14.64 -2.59
CA PRO A 249 6.99 14.27 -2.43
C PRO A 249 6.30 15.16 -1.37
N GLY A 250 5.27 15.88 -1.78
CA GLY A 250 4.46 16.71 -0.89
C GLY A 250 5.08 18.04 -0.42
N LYS A 251 6.36 18.35 -0.74
CA LYS A 251 6.98 19.63 -0.39
C LYS A 251 8.13 20.03 -1.31
N SER A 252 8.52 21.30 -1.23
CA SER A 252 9.79 21.78 -1.75
C SER A 252 10.72 22.13 -0.58
N LEU A 253 11.92 21.57 -0.58
CA LEU A 253 12.97 21.93 0.36
C LEU A 253 13.83 23.01 -0.27
N LYS A 254 13.99 24.13 0.42
CA LYS A 254 14.89 25.22 0.02
C LYS A 254 16.08 25.24 0.97
N HIS A 255 17.25 25.37 0.39
CA HIS A 255 18.50 25.63 1.10
C HIS A 255 19.22 26.78 0.43
N LYS A 256 19.64 27.77 1.22
CA LYS A 256 20.32 28.98 0.73
C LYS A 256 21.67 29.06 1.42
N PHE A 257 22.72 29.28 0.66
CA PHE A 257 24.04 29.58 1.19
C PHE A 257 24.56 30.89 0.64
N TYR A 258 25.37 31.54 1.44
CA TYR A 258 26.01 32.81 1.11
C TYR A 258 27.49 32.59 0.83
N PHE A 259 28.01 33.35 -0.07
CA PHE A 259 29.44 33.33 -0.42
C PHE A 259 30.00 34.73 -0.53
N GLN A 260 31.31 34.88 -0.32
CA GLN A 260 32.04 36.13 -0.48
C GLN A 260 32.89 36.08 -1.73
N VAL A 261 32.85 37.17 -2.48
CA VAL A 261 33.78 37.40 -3.60
C VAL A 261 35.07 37.94 -2.99
N LYS A 262 36.20 37.33 -3.35
CA LYS A 262 37.56 37.80 -2.96
C LYS A 262 38.28 38.31 -4.17
#